data_c267db230ed60db31ca8f016577fe223
#
_entry.id   c267db230ed60db31ca8f016577fe223
#
_cell.length_a   1.000
_cell.length_b   1.000
_cell.length_c   1.000
_cell.angle_alpha   90.00
_cell.angle_beta   90.00
_cell.angle_gamma   90.00
#
_symmetry.space_group_name_H-M   'P 1'
#
loop_
_entity.id
_entity.type
_entity.pdbx_description
1 polymer ?
#
loop_
_entity_poly.entity_id
_entity_poly.type
_entity_poly.pdbx_seq_one_letter_code
_entity_poly.pdbx_strand_id
1 'polypeptide(L)'
;MIDINALIGPYPFRFLPHPDPEVLERVLEREGLSGAWVGHLPSAFYRDPSAGNAQLYTALATSSRLRPVPTIRPDWPDWQRALGIAKDAGAPAVRAYPQQWQLGPSDPRMSELALACGNMGMAMILTVRFEDLRQRHPLDVAGDLQAAAVRSLARAGERVRLIVTAAGREFIEEVHWGLTPDEQRRVYWDFSWVWGPPEDHLAKLFRSVGSERFVFGTQWPLRLTQTPRANLELLPPELANAALADPERMFA
;
A
#
# COMPACT_ATOMS: atom_id res chain seq x y z
N MET A 1 -10.49 -11.65 -6.20
CA MET A 1 -9.65 -10.93 -5.22
C MET A 1 -8.73 -9.99 -5.98
N ILE A 2 -8.54 -8.75 -5.49
CA ILE A 2 -7.68 -7.73 -6.12
C ILE A 2 -6.41 -7.58 -5.27
N ASP A 3 -5.24 -7.53 -5.92
CA ASP A 3 -3.98 -7.20 -5.26
C ASP A 3 -3.81 -5.67 -5.18
N ILE A 4 -3.88 -5.09 -3.98
CA ILE A 4 -3.77 -3.63 -3.81
C ILE A 4 -2.33 -3.13 -3.70
N ASN A 5 -1.35 -4.00 -3.72
CA ASN A 5 0.05 -3.65 -3.49
C ASN A 5 1.00 -4.27 -4.51
N ALA A 6 0.68 -4.13 -5.80
CA ALA A 6 1.60 -4.47 -6.88
C ALA A 6 2.40 -3.25 -7.31
N LEU A 7 3.62 -3.49 -7.82
CA LEU A 7 4.55 -2.46 -8.26
C LEU A 7 5.18 -2.86 -9.60
N ILE A 8 5.45 -1.88 -10.47
CA ILE A 8 6.20 -2.07 -11.72
C ILE A 8 7.43 -1.16 -11.76
N GLY A 9 8.37 -1.49 -12.63
CA GLY A 9 9.62 -0.76 -12.79
C GLY A 9 10.76 -1.26 -11.90
N PRO A 10 11.99 -0.91 -12.22
CA PRO A 10 13.18 -1.42 -11.53
C PRO A 10 13.27 -0.92 -10.09
N TYR A 11 13.83 -1.76 -9.23
CA TYR A 11 14.20 -1.36 -7.87
C TYR A 11 15.66 -0.89 -7.84
N PRO A 12 15.98 0.30 -7.29
CA PRO A 12 17.32 0.87 -7.42
C PRO A 12 18.40 0.09 -6.65
N PHE A 13 18.03 -0.72 -5.68
CA PHE A 13 18.98 -1.34 -4.75
C PHE A 13 19.25 -2.83 -5.02
N ARG A 14 18.48 -3.47 -5.88
CA ARG A 14 18.74 -4.82 -6.39
C ARG A 14 18.04 -5.10 -7.71
N PHE A 15 18.59 -6.02 -8.48
CA PHE A 15 17.95 -6.48 -9.72
C PHE A 15 16.62 -7.20 -9.41
N LEU A 16 15.58 -6.82 -10.15
CA LEU A 16 14.29 -7.50 -10.16
C LEU A 16 14.02 -8.01 -11.58
N PRO A 17 13.82 -9.32 -11.79
CA PRO A 17 13.51 -9.84 -13.11
C PRO A 17 12.09 -9.43 -13.53
N HIS A 18 11.98 -8.87 -14.73
CA HIS A 18 10.70 -8.62 -15.41
C HIS A 18 9.63 -7.86 -14.59
N PRO A 19 9.95 -6.70 -13.99
CA PRO A 19 8.97 -5.91 -13.22
C PRO A 19 8.10 -5.05 -14.15
N ASP A 20 7.45 -5.67 -15.11
CA ASP A 20 6.63 -5.04 -16.16
C ASP A 20 5.15 -5.48 -16.07
N PRO A 21 4.20 -4.71 -16.67
CA PRO A 21 2.77 -5.01 -16.61
C PRO A 21 2.40 -6.36 -17.20
N GLU A 22 3.03 -6.78 -18.31
CA GLU A 22 2.71 -8.03 -19.00
C GLU A 22 3.06 -9.25 -18.15
N VAL A 23 4.16 -9.17 -17.39
CA VAL A 23 4.52 -10.23 -16.43
C VAL A 23 3.54 -10.21 -15.26
N LEU A 24 3.18 -9.04 -14.76
CA LEU A 24 2.18 -8.93 -13.67
C LEU A 24 0.85 -9.54 -14.09
N GLU A 25 0.34 -9.28 -15.29
CA GLU A 25 -0.92 -9.88 -15.77
C GLU A 25 -0.85 -11.40 -15.81
N ARG A 26 0.26 -11.98 -16.27
CA ARG A 26 0.47 -13.44 -16.21
C ARG A 26 0.51 -13.98 -14.76
N VAL A 27 1.11 -13.21 -13.84
CA VAL A 27 1.09 -13.55 -12.41
C VAL A 27 -0.33 -13.54 -11.87
N LEU A 28 -1.12 -12.49 -12.17
CA LEU A 28 -2.52 -12.39 -11.73
C LEU A 28 -3.35 -13.57 -12.26
N GLU A 29 -3.16 -13.95 -13.54
CA GLU A 29 -3.84 -15.09 -14.14
C GLU A 29 -3.48 -16.39 -13.44
N ARG A 30 -2.19 -16.67 -13.26
CA ARG A 30 -1.69 -17.87 -12.57
C ARG A 30 -2.23 -17.98 -11.15
N GLU A 31 -2.30 -16.86 -10.43
CA GLU A 31 -2.75 -16.84 -9.04
C GLU A 31 -4.28 -16.67 -8.90
N GLY A 32 -5.02 -16.61 -10.00
CA GLY A 32 -6.48 -16.45 -9.99
C GLY A 32 -6.95 -15.11 -9.38
N LEU A 33 -6.14 -14.04 -9.52
CA LEU A 33 -6.48 -12.69 -9.08
C LEU A 33 -7.23 -11.95 -10.18
N SER A 34 -8.28 -11.21 -9.81
CA SER A 34 -9.13 -10.48 -10.78
C SER A 34 -8.48 -9.22 -11.32
N GLY A 35 -7.54 -8.61 -10.58
CA GLY A 35 -6.85 -7.40 -10.97
C GLY A 35 -5.84 -6.93 -9.94
N ALA A 36 -5.19 -5.82 -10.21
CA ALA A 36 -4.27 -5.19 -9.26
C ALA A 36 -4.32 -3.65 -9.29
N TRP A 37 -4.01 -3.06 -8.14
CA TRP A 37 -3.66 -1.65 -7.99
C TRP A 37 -2.14 -1.53 -8.08
N VAL A 38 -1.67 -0.77 -9.05
CA VAL A 38 -0.26 -0.82 -9.48
C VAL A 38 0.41 0.53 -9.27
N GLY A 39 1.53 0.54 -8.53
CA GLY A 39 2.40 1.69 -8.39
C GLY A 39 3.66 1.60 -9.25
N HIS A 40 4.30 2.73 -9.52
CA HIS A 40 5.62 2.79 -10.15
C HIS A 40 6.70 2.79 -9.06
N LEU A 41 7.42 1.69 -8.91
CA LEU A 41 8.39 1.48 -7.82
C LEU A 41 9.49 2.54 -7.76
N PRO A 42 10.13 2.94 -8.90
CA PRO A 42 11.16 3.97 -8.86
C PRO A 42 10.69 5.34 -8.37
N SER A 43 9.39 5.66 -8.54
CA SER A 43 8.82 6.95 -8.10
C SER A 43 8.93 7.21 -6.60
N ALA A 44 9.06 6.15 -5.79
CA ALA A 44 9.30 6.29 -4.35
C ALA A 44 10.60 7.05 -4.05
N PHE A 45 11.59 6.93 -4.95
CA PHE A 45 12.94 7.48 -4.82
C PHE A 45 13.19 8.73 -5.67
N TYR A 46 12.20 9.12 -6.49
CA TYR A 46 12.34 10.31 -7.33
C TYR A 46 12.10 11.58 -6.51
N ARG A 47 12.88 12.61 -6.80
CA ARG A 47 12.63 13.94 -6.27
C ARG A 47 11.31 14.50 -6.83
N ASP A 48 11.08 14.33 -8.13
CA ASP A 48 9.84 14.63 -8.84
C ASP A 48 9.22 13.34 -9.38
N PRO A 49 8.09 12.87 -8.85
CA PRO A 49 7.44 11.64 -9.30
C PRO A 49 6.70 11.78 -10.65
N SER A 50 6.59 12.97 -11.21
CA SER A 50 5.75 13.23 -12.41
C SER A 50 6.12 12.36 -13.60
N ALA A 51 7.41 12.20 -13.89
CA ALA A 51 7.89 11.35 -14.97
C ALA A 51 7.54 9.86 -14.74
N GLY A 52 7.68 9.38 -13.52
CA GLY A 52 7.32 8.01 -13.16
C GLY A 52 5.80 7.78 -13.21
N ASN A 53 5.00 8.75 -12.80
CA ASN A 53 3.54 8.69 -12.94
C ASN A 53 3.12 8.66 -14.43
N ALA A 54 3.75 9.44 -15.30
CA ALA A 54 3.49 9.40 -16.74
C ALA A 54 3.83 8.02 -17.34
N GLN A 55 4.95 7.42 -16.92
CA GLN A 55 5.33 6.06 -17.31
C GLN A 55 4.28 5.05 -16.84
N LEU A 56 3.83 5.16 -15.59
CA LEU A 56 2.79 4.30 -15.02
C LEU A 56 1.50 4.35 -15.85
N TYR A 57 0.99 5.55 -16.13
CA TYR A 57 -0.24 5.70 -16.91
C TYR A 57 -0.10 5.12 -18.32
N THR A 58 1.03 5.38 -18.98
CA THR A 58 1.31 4.82 -20.32
C THR A 58 1.39 3.30 -20.28
N ALA A 59 2.09 2.74 -19.31
CA ALA A 59 2.28 1.30 -19.17
C ALA A 59 0.99 0.54 -18.90
N LEU A 60 0.02 1.17 -18.23
CA LEU A 60 -1.26 0.53 -17.89
C LEU A 60 -2.42 0.90 -18.82
N ALA A 61 -2.20 1.75 -19.82
CA ALA A 61 -3.27 2.32 -20.66
C ALA A 61 -4.14 1.28 -21.38
N THR A 62 -3.58 0.11 -21.69
CA THR A 62 -4.28 -0.96 -22.42
C THR A 62 -4.87 -2.05 -21.53
N SER A 63 -4.56 -2.03 -20.24
CA SER A 63 -5.03 -3.05 -19.30
C SER A 63 -6.38 -2.68 -18.70
N SER A 64 -7.32 -3.60 -18.71
CA SER A 64 -8.60 -3.47 -17.98
C SER A 64 -8.52 -4.02 -16.56
N ARG A 65 -7.44 -4.72 -16.20
CA ARG A 65 -7.26 -5.38 -14.90
C ARG A 65 -6.33 -4.62 -13.96
N LEU A 66 -5.48 -3.73 -14.50
CA LEU A 66 -4.49 -2.97 -13.75
C LEU A 66 -4.94 -1.52 -13.59
N ARG A 67 -5.08 -1.07 -12.35
CA ARG A 67 -5.47 0.30 -12.04
C ARG A 67 -4.26 1.08 -11.52
N PRO A 68 -3.99 2.28 -12.05
CA PRO A 68 -2.84 3.08 -11.63
C PRO A 68 -3.00 3.61 -10.21
N VAL A 69 -1.92 3.52 -9.43
CA VAL A 69 -1.80 4.16 -8.12
C VAL A 69 -0.54 5.04 -8.14
N PRO A 70 -0.67 6.28 -8.62
CA PRO A 70 0.46 7.17 -8.79
C PRO A 70 1.06 7.61 -7.46
N THR A 71 2.31 8.01 -7.49
CA THR A 71 3.01 8.60 -6.35
C THR A 71 2.75 10.09 -6.31
N ILE A 72 2.24 10.61 -5.19
CA ILE A 72 2.02 12.05 -4.96
C ILE A 72 2.87 12.51 -3.80
N ARG A 73 3.70 13.50 -4.06
CA ARG A 73 4.63 14.11 -3.09
C ARG A 73 4.14 15.49 -2.69
N PRO A 74 3.60 15.68 -1.46
CA PRO A 74 2.91 16.91 -1.08
C PRO A 74 3.83 18.11 -0.82
N ASP A 75 5.14 17.89 -0.68
CA ASP A 75 6.15 18.96 -0.58
C ASP A 75 6.72 19.39 -1.95
N TRP A 76 6.20 18.80 -3.06
CA TRP A 76 6.56 19.15 -4.41
C TRP A 76 5.55 20.14 -5.01
N PRO A 77 5.98 21.14 -5.80
CA PRO A 77 5.05 22.06 -6.46
C PRO A 77 3.99 21.35 -7.30
N ASP A 78 2.80 21.92 -7.39
CA ASP A 78 1.68 21.44 -8.21
C ASP A 78 1.18 20.01 -7.89
N TRP A 79 1.42 19.50 -6.68
CA TRP A 79 0.93 18.19 -6.27
C TRP A 79 -0.59 18.05 -6.38
N GLN A 80 -1.34 19.14 -6.17
CA GLN A 80 -2.80 19.17 -6.32
C GLN A 80 -3.21 18.87 -7.76
N ARG A 81 -2.48 19.42 -8.74
CA ARG A 81 -2.70 19.09 -10.16
C ARG A 81 -2.39 17.62 -10.45
N ALA A 82 -1.31 17.09 -9.89
CA ALA A 82 -0.98 15.67 -10.02
C ALA A 82 -2.07 14.78 -9.42
N LEU A 83 -2.66 15.18 -8.30
CA LEU A 83 -3.80 14.50 -7.67
C LEU A 83 -5.06 14.55 -8.56
N GLY A 84 -5.34 15.68 -9.19
CA GLY A 84 -6.41 15.82 -10.19
C GLY A 84 -6.24 14.86 -11.36
N ILE A 85 -5.04 14.79 -11.94
CA ILE A 85 -4.71 13.84 -13.02
C ILE A 85 -4.91 12.39 -12.56
N ALA A 86 -4.54 12.06 -11.31
CA ALA A 86 -4.76 10.74 -10.75
C ALA A 86 -6.26 10.38 -10.72
N LYS A 87 -7.10 11.31 -10.28
CA LYS A 87 -8.56 11.15 -10.25
C LYS A 87 -9.12 10.93 -11.66
N ASP A 88 -8.71 11.76 -12.62
CA ASP A 88 -9.16 11.67 -14.01
C ASP A 88 -8.73 10.36 -14.69
N ALA A 89 -7.57 9.82 -14.29
CA ALA A 89 -7.07 8.51 -14.72
C ALA A 89 -7.78 7.32 -14.00
N GLY A 90 -8.77 7.59 -13.15
CA GLY A 90 -9.51 6.54 -12.44
C GLY A 90 -8.69 5.84 -11.33
N ALA A 91 -7.67 6.51 -10.80
CA ALA A 91 -6.88 5.96 -9.70
C ALA A 91 -7.75 5.74 -8.46
N PRO A 92 -7.74 4.54 -7.86
CA PRO A 92 -8.49 4.25 -6.63
C PRO A 92 -7.80 4.81 -5.38
N ALA A 93 -6.50 5.04 -5.49
CA ALA A 93 -5.63 5.50 -4.42
C ALA A 93 -4.42 6.26 -4.98
N VAL A 94 -3.68 6.91 -4.11
CA VAL A 94 -2.33 7.42 -4.38
C VAL A 94 -1.33 6.83 -3.40
N ARG A 95 -0.06 6.75 -3.77
CA ARG A 95 1.03 6.35 -2.87
C ARG A 95 1.78 7.56 -2.34
N ALA A 96 2.15 7.50 -1.08
CA ALA A 96 3.03 8.48 -0.45
C ALA A 96 4.10 7.76 0.40
N TYR A 97 5.32 8.30 0.38
CA TYR A 97 6.49 7.71 1.03
C TYR A 97 7.19 8.75 1.92
N PRO A 98 6.54 9.22 3.00
CA PRO A 98 7.05 10.33 3.80
C PRO A 98 8.45 10.08 4.35
N GLN A 99 8.80 8.84 4.72
CA GLN A 99 10.12 8.47 5.19
C GLN A 99 11.21 8.65 4.12
N GLN A 100 10.89 8.36 2.84
CA GLN A 100 11.82 8.56 1.71
C GLN A 100 12.04 10.05 1.43
N TRP A 101 11.08 10.88 1.77
CA TRP A 101 11.12 12.31 1.54
C TRP A 101 11.54 13.10 2.78
N GLN A 102 11.89 12.41 3.89
CA GLN A 102 12.28 12.99 5.17
C GLN A 102 11.18 13.92 5.76
N LEU A 103 9.91 13.62 5.49
CA LEU A 103 8.77 14.29 6.11
C LEU A 103 8.49 13.66 7.47
N GLY A 104 8.39 14.52 8.49
CA GLY A 104 8.14 14.06 9.85
C GLY A 104 6.78 13.39 10.05
N PRO A 105 6.59 12.65 11.16
CA PRO A 105 5.35 11.92 11.42
C PRO A 105 4.07 12.77 11.49
N SER A 106 4.20 14.05 11.75
CA SER A 106 3.07 15.01 11.85
C SER A 106 3.22 16.16 10.86
N ASP A 107 3.90 15.92 9.73
CA ASP A 107 4.06 16.96 8.71
C ASP A 107 2.68 17.38 8.17
N PRO A 108 2.30 18.66 8.23
CA PRO A 108 0.97 19.13 7.84
C PRO A 108 0.67 18.87 6.36
N ARG A 109 1.68 18.89 5.50
CA ARG A 109 1.52 18.61 4.06
C ARG A 109 1.00 17.21 3.80
N MET A 110 1.41 16.22 4.60
CA MET A 110 0.89 14.86 4.53
C MET A 110 -0.60 14.80 4.92
N SER A 111 -1.01 15.56 5.94
CA SER A 111 -2.42 15.68 6.34
C SER A 111 -3.26 16.36 5.26
N GLU A 112 -2.74 17.41 4.61
CA GLU A 112 -3.39 18.06 3.47
C GLU A 112 -3.60 17.08 2.30
N LEU A 113 -2.60 16.29 1.97
CA LEU A 113 -2.73 15.25 0.93
C LEU A 113 -3.78 14.21 1.32
N ALA A 114 -3.76 13.71 2.55
CA ALA A 114 -4.72 12.71 3.02
C ALA A 114 -6.18 13.22 2.96
N LEU A 115 -6.40 14.47 3.38
CA LEU A 115 -7.70 15.14 3.28
C LEU A 115 -8.15 15.32 1.83
N ALA A 116 -7.25 15.76 0.95
CA ALA A 116 -7.54 15.93 -0.47
C ALA A 116 -7.91 14.59 -1.13
N CYS A 117 -7.19 13.52 -0.83
CA CYS A 117 -7.53 12.16 -1.29
C CYS A 117 -8.92 11.75 -0.81
N GLY A 118 -9.21 11.87 0.48
CA GLY A 118 -10.52 11.53 1.04
C GLY A 118 -11.68 12.31 0.43
N ASN A 119 -11.49 13.60 0.16
CA ASN A 119 -12.49 14.44 -0.51
C ASN A 119 -12.75 14.03 -1.97
N MET A 120 -11.76 13.44 -2.63
CA MET A 120 -11.88 12.90 -3.98
C MET A 120 -12.34 11.44 -4.02
N GLY A 121 -12.59 10.80 -2.86
CA GLY A 121 -12.94 9.37 -2.79
C GLY A 121 -11.78 8.45 -3.21
N MET A 122 -10.55 8.83 -2.88
CA MET A 122 -9.34 8.04 -3.09
C MET A 122 -8.69 7.69 -1.75
N ALA A 123 -8.16 6.46 -1.64
CA ALA A 123 -7.35 6.08 -0.50
C ALA A 123 -5.91 6.62 -0.63
N MET A 124 -5.21 6.73 0.49
CA MET A 124 -3.77 6.97 0.50
C MET A 124 -3.03 5.72 0.97
N ILE A 125 -2.14 5.19 0.14
CA ILE A 125 -1.31 4.04 0.46
C ILE A 125 0.03 4.52 1.03
N LEU A 126 0.36 3.99 2.20
CA LEU A 126 1.63 4.20 2.89
C LEU A 126 2.37 2.87 2.95
N THR A 127 3.63 2.85 2.57
CA THR A 127 4.47 1.64 2.64
C THR A 127 5.41 1.75 3.83
N VAL A 128 5.39 0.77 4.74
CA VAL A 128 6.26 0.80 5.93
C VAL A 128 7.70 0.61 5.51
N ARG A 129 7.96 -0.37 4.63
CA ARG A 129 9.31 -0.70 4.15
C ARG A 129 9.27 -1.40 2.80
N PHE A 130 10.36 -1.31 2.06
CA PHE A 130 10.56 -2.10 0.84
C PHE A 130 11.28 -3.40 1.11
N GLU A 131 12.26 -3.38 2.02
CA GLU A 131 13.09 -4.54 2.37
C GLU A 131 13.26 -4.66 3.88
N ASP A 132 13.55 -5.89 4.32
CA ASP A 132 13.93 -6.17 5.71
C ASP A 132 15.23 -5.42 6.05
N LEU A 133 15.33 -4.93 7.27
CA LEU A 133 16.52 -4.19 7.73
C LEU A 133 17.84 -4.97 7.52
N ARG A 134 17.78 -6.30 7.61
CA ARG A 134 18.94 -7.18 7.42
C ARG A 134 19.37 -7.30 5.95
N GLN A 135 18.49 -7.00 5.01
CA GLN A 135 18.70 -7.10 3.56
C GLN A 135 18.74 -5.73 2.89
N ARG A 136 18.42 -4.69 3.64
CA ARG A 136 18.36 -3.32 3.13
C ARG A 136 19.74 -2.85 2.64
N HIS A 137 19.75 -2.31 1.44
CA HIS A 137 21.00 -1.76 0.87
C HIS A 137 21.47 -0.55 1.70
N PRO A 138 22.78 -0.40 1.97
CA PRO A 138 23.30 0.72 2.77
C PRO A 138 22.96 2.11 2.26
N LEU A 139 22.68 2.27 0.97
CA LEU A 139 22.24 3.54 0.38
C LEU A 139 20.74 3.81 0.54
N ASP A 140 19.94 2.84 0.99
CA ASP A 140 18.55 3.08 1.41
C ASP A 140 18.53 3.54 2.86
N VAL A 141 18.71 4.85 3.04
CA VAL A 141 18.86 5.49 4.36
C VAL A 141 17.54 5.99 4.97
N ALA A 142 16.43 5.81 4.27
CA ALA A 142 15.15 6.40 4.70
C ALA A 142 14.58 5.77 5.98
N GLY A 143 14.93 4.54 6.29
CA GLY A 143 14.34 3.82 7.42
C GLY A 143 12.92 3.34 7.17
N ASP A 144 12.26 2.89 8.22
CA ASP A 144 10.88 2.45 8.18
C ASP A 144 9.92 3.62 8.49
N LEU A 145 8.70 3.55 7.94
CA LEU A 145 7.63 4.45 8.34
C LEU A 145 7.36 4.32 9.84
N GLN A 146 7.15 5.45 10.51
CA GLN A 146 6.83 5.44 11.93
C GLN A 146 5.32 5.28 12.17
N ALA A 147 4.92 4.50 13.17
CA ALA A 147 3.52 4.32 13.56
C ALA A 147 2.82 5.65 13.90
N ALA A 148 3.55 6.61 14.45
CA ALA A 148 3.06 7.96 14.73
C ALA A 148 2.56 8.69 13.47
N ALA A 149 3.18 8.46 12.30
CA ALA A 149 2.74 9.05 11.03
C ALA A 149 1.36 8.53 10.62
N VAL A 150 1.14 7.21 10.72
CA VAL A 150 -0.16 6.62 10.40
C VAL A 150 -1.25 7.13 11.34
N ARG A 151 -0.96 7.19 12.66
CA ARG A 151 -1.91 7.72 13.65
C ARG A 151 -2.26 9.19 13.40
N SER A 152 -1.27 10.01 13.08
CA SER A 152 -1.48 11.43 12.75
C SER A 152 -2.42 11.57 11.55
N LEU A 153 -2.18 10.81 10.49
CA LEU A 153 -2.98 10.87 9.28
C LEU A 153 -4.40 10.31 9.45
N ALA A 154 -4.58 9.25 10.25
CA ALA A 154 -5.91 8.72 10.57
C ALA A 154 -6.79 9.75 11.31
N ARG A 155 -6.17 10.69 12.01
CA ARG A 155 -6.84 11.83 12.73
C ARG A 155 -7.12 13.02 11.86
N ALA A 156 -6.54 13.11 10.67
CA ALA A 156 -6.63 14.30 9.82
C ALA A 156 -8.07 14.60 9.36
N GLY A 157 -8.93 13.58 9.21
CA GLY A 157 -10.32 13.81 8.83
C GLY A 157 -11.13 12.53 8.68
N GLU A 158 -12.45 12.64 8.75
CA GLU A 158 -13.38 11.49 8.73
C GLU A 158 -13.42 10.74 7.39
N ARG A 159 -13.16 11.45 6.30
CA ARG A 159 -13.13 10.86 4.94
C ARG A 159 -11.79 10.23 4.59
N VAL A 160 -10.75 10.43 5.40
CA VAL A 160 -9.44 9.82 5.16
C VAL A 160 -9.59 8.29 5.20
N ARG A 161 -8.99 7.62 4.20
CA ARG A 161 -8.82 6.17 4.17
C ARG A 161 -7.36 5.87 3.90
N LEU A 162 -6.74 5.20 4.83
CA LEU A 162 -5.33 4.80 4.75
C LEU A 162 -5.25 3.30 4.47
N ILE A 163 -4.40 2.93 3.55
CA ILE A 163 -3.97 1.54 3.37
C ILE A 163 -2.48 1.50 3.70
N VAL A 164 -2.12 0.75 4.72
CA VAL A 164 -0.72 0.63 5.14
C VAL A 164 -0.19 -0.72 4.70
N THR A 165 0.86 -0.68 3.88
CA THR A 165 1.44 -1.87 3.26
C THR A 165 2.80 -2.20 3.88
N ALA A 166 3.20 -3.47 3.77
CA ALA A 166 4.48 -3.97 4.25
C ALA A 166 4.69 -3.78 5.76
N ALA A 167 3.60 -3.82 6.55
CA ALA A 167 3.63 -3.75 8.00
C ALA A 167 3.75 -5.14 8.63
N GLY A 168 4.62 -5.30 9.61
CA GLY A 168 4.65 -6.46 10.49
C GLY A 168 3.63 -6.34 11.63
N ARG A 169 3.41 -7.44 12.36
CA ARG A 169 2.40 -7.54 13.42
C ARG A 169 2.55 -6.42 14.47
N GLU A 170 3.76 -6.22 14.98
CA GLU A 170 4.02 -5.25 16.05
C GLU A 170 3.66 -3.82 15.63
N PHE A 171 3.96 -3.47 14.38
CA PHE A 171 3.61 -2.16 13.82
C PHE A 171 2.08 -1.99 13.69
N ILE A 172 1.38 -3.03 13.19
CA ILE A 172 -0.08 -3.03 13.06
C ILE A 172 -0.72 -2.83 14.44
N GLU A 173 -0.31 -3.62 15.44
CA GLU A 173 -0.82 -3.54 16.81
C GLU A 173 -0.52 -2.17 17.44
N GLU A 174 0.70 -1.62 17.28
CA GLU A 174 1.08 -0.30 17.80
C GLU A 174 0.21 0.83 17.24
N VAL A 175 -0.09 0.78 15.94
CA VAL A 175 -0.98 1.78 15.33
C VAL A 175 -2.41 1.57 15.80
N HIS A 176 -2.93 0.34 15.70
CA HIS A 176 -4.32 0.00 15.98
C HIS A 176 -4.73 0.39 17.40
N TRP A 177 -3.96 -0.04 18.39
CA TRP A 177 -4.25 0.26 19.79
C TRP A 177 -3.97 1.71 20.21
N GLY A 178 -3.26 2.47 19.39
CA GLY A 178 -3.03 3.91 19.55
C GLY A 178 -4.10 4.80 18.93
N LEU A 179 -5.17 4.20 18.35
CA LEU A 179 -6.29 4.87 17.68
C LEU A 179 -7.60 4.61 18.43
N THR A 180 -8.53 5.57 18.35
CA THR A 180 -9.91 5.34 18.77
C THR A 180 -10.64 4.40 17.81
N PRO A 181 -11.76 3.75 18.21
CA PRO A 181 -12.52 2.87 17.31
C PRO A 181 -12.94 3.53 15.99
N ASP A 182 -13.26 4.82 16.02
CA ASP A 182 -13.61 5.58 14.80
C ASP A 182 -12.40 5.80 13.88
N GLU A 183 -11.23 6.08 14.45
CA GLU A 183 -9.99 6.22 13.71
C GLU A 183 -9.52 4.88 13.14
N GLN A 184 -9.67 3.78 13.88
CA GLN A 184 -9.33 2.42 13.43
C GLN A 184 -10.08 2.04 12.16
N ARG A 185 -11.35 2.46 12.01
CA ARG A 185 -12.16 2.20 10.82
C ARG A 185 -11.62 2.85 9.54
N ARG A 186 -10.70 3.79 9.65
CA ARG A 186 -10.08 4.52 8.52
C ARG A 186 -8.77 3.90 8.06
N VAL A 187 -8.24 2.88 8.78
CA VAL A 187 -6.95 2.27 8.50
C VAL A 187 -7.15 0.81 8.10
N TYR A 188 -6.57 0.46 6.95
CA TYR A 188 -6.56 -0.88 6.39
C TYR A 188 -5.11 -1.35 6.23
N TRP A 189 -4.92 -2.66 6.22
CA TRP A 189 -3.60 -3.29 6.24
C TRP A 189 -3.49 -4.31 5.11
N ASP A 190 -2.38 -4.33 4.38
CA ASP A 190 -2.01 -5.56 3.69
C ASP A 190 -1.30 -6.50 4.66
N PHE A 191 -1.14 -7.74 4.27
CA PHE A 191 -0.44 -8.73 5.09
C PHE A 191 0.74 -9.37 4.37
N SER A 192 1.31 -8.69 3.38
CA SER A 192 2.49 -9.15 2.64
C SER A 192 3.72 -9.38 3.53
N TRP A 193 3.75 -8.74 4.72
CA TRP A 193 4.82 -8.85 5.72
C TRP A 193 4.37 -9.50 7.03
N VAL A 194 3.21 -10.10 7.05
CA VAL A 194 2.71 -10.83 8.23
C VAL A 194 3.06 -12.31 8.09
N TRP A 195 3.61 -12.88 9.18
CA TRP A 195 4.02 -14.27 9.19
C TRP A 195 2.83 -15.22 9.40
N GLY A 196 2.85 -16.34 8.67
CA GLY A 196 1.99 -17.49 8.91
C GLY A 196 2.58 -18.43 9.99
N PRO A 197 2.24 -19.73 9.95
CA PRO A 197 2.81 -20.73 10.85
C PRO A 197 4.35 -20.78 10.78
N PRO A 198 5.03 -21.08 11.92
CA PRO A 198 4.45 -21.40 13.24
C PRO A 198 4.07 -20.19 14.09
N GLU A 199 4.40 -18.95 13.67
CA GLU A 199 4.13 -17.74 14.44
C GLU A 199 2.65 -17.36 14.45
N ASP A 200 1.90 -17.72 13.41
CA ASP A 200 0.46 -17.48 13.25
C ASP A 200 0.04 -16.01 13.45
N HIS A 201 0.89 -15.08 13.02
CA HIS A 201 0.65 -13.65 13.24
C HIS A 201 -0.63 -13.19 12.53
N LEU A 202 -0.92 -13.70 11.32
CA LEU A 202 -2.14 -13.34 10.59
C LEU A 202 -3.39 -13.76 11.36
N ALA A 203 -3.43 -14.99 11.87
CA ALA A 203 -4.53 -15.48 12.67
C ALA A 203 -4.73 -14.67 13.97
N LYS A 204 -3.63 -14.30 14.63
CA LYS A 204 -3.65 -13.44 15.82
C LYS A 204 -4.22 -12.06 15.51
N LEU A 205 -3.78 -11.44 14.40
CA LEU A 205 -4.28 -10.14 13.96
C LEU A 205 -5.76 -10.19 13.57
N PHE A 206 -6.21 -11.23 12.88
CA PHE A 206 -7.64 -11.37 12.53
C PHE A 206 -8.53 -11.47 13.78
N ARG A 207 -8.04 -12.12 14.86
CA ARG A 207 -8.77 -12.17 16.13
C ARG A 207 -8.76 -10.87 16.91
N SER A 208 -7.67 -10.09 16.84
CA SER A 208 -7.49 -8.90 17.67
C SER A 208 -7.87 -7.58 16.98
N VAL A 209 -7.65 -7.49 15.69
CA VAL A 209 -7.88 -6.28 14.87
C VAL A 209 -9.15 -6.40 14.01
N GLY A 210 -9.50 -7.64 13.62
CA GLY A 210 -10.62 -7.94 12.72
C GLY A 210 -10.15 -8.10 11.27
N SER A 211 -10.59 -9.20 10.62
CA SER A 211 -10.21 -9.50 9.23
C SER A 211 -10.71 -8.45 8.24
N GLU A 212 -11.80 -7.77 8.53
CA GLU A 212 -12.38 -6.69 7.73
C GLU A 212 -11.52 -5.42 7.70
N ARG A 213 -10.42 -5.39 8.45
CA ARG A 213 -9.38 -4.34 8.35
C ARG A 213 -8.24 -4.71 7.40
N PHE A 214 -8.27 -5.91 6.84
CA PHE A 214 -7.20 -6.38 5.97
C PHE A 214 -7.65 -6.44 4.51
N VAL A 215 -6.74 -6.10 3.61
CA VAL A 215 -6.88 -6.20 2.17
C VAL A 215 -5.76 -7.08 1.62
N PHE A 216 -6.02 -7.76 0.51
CA PHE A 216 -5.00 -8.57 -0.12
C PHE A 216 -3.95 -7.69 -0.82
N GLY A 217 -2.70 -7.89 -0.49
CA GLY A 217 -1.57 -7.19 -1.11
C GLY A 217 -0.32 -8.05 -1.09
N THR A 218 0.47 -8.02 -2.15
CA THR A 218 1.60 -8.92 -2.33
C THR A 218 2.97 -8.26 -2.22
N GLN A 219 3.05 -6.96 -2.51
CA GLN A 219 4.31 -6.23 -2.72
C GLN A 219 5.14 -6.80 -3.90
N TRP A 220 4.47 -7.47 -4.87
CA TRP A 220 5.13 -7.90 -6.09
C TRP A 220 5.76 -6.68 -6.81
N PRO A 221 6.95 -6.77 -7.41
CA PRO A 221 7.83 -7.93 -7.58
C PRO A 221 8.87 -8.08 -6.46
N LEU A 222 8.82 -7.26 -5.41
CA LEU A 222 9.76 -7.33 -4.29
C LEU A 222 9.59 -8.62 -3.48
N ARG A 223 8.37 -9.15 -3.44
CA ARG A 223 8.01 -10.38 -2.75
C ARG A 223 7.20 -11.30 -3.67
N LEU A 224 7.12 -12.57 -3.29
CA LEU A 224 6.34 -13.57 -4.01
C LEU A 224 4.85 -13.41 -3.71
N THR A 225 4.02 -13.44 -4.73
CA THR A 225 2.54 -13.40 -4.61
C THR A 225 1.98 -14.57 -3.83
N GLN A 226 2.66 -15.70 -3.81
CA GLN A 226 2.26 -16.90 -3.09
C GLN A 226 2.31 -16.72 -1.56
N THR A 227 3.17 -15.85 -1.04
CA THR A 227 3.34 -15.71 0.42
C THR A 227 2.05 -15.28 1.13
N PRO A 228 1.38 -14.18 0.79
CA PRO A 228 0.12 -13.81 1.45
C PRO A 228 -1.00 -14.81 1.16
N ARG A 229 -1.00 -15.46 0.00
CA ARG A 229 -1.96 -16.50 -0.35
C ARG A 229 -1.82 -17.72 0.54
N ALA A 230 -0.60 -18.24 0.69
CA ALA A 230 -0.32 -19.35 1.59
C ALA A 230 -0.72 -19.02 3.04
N ASN A 231 -0.50 -17.79 3.49
CA ASN A 231 -0.95 -17.38 4.82
C ASN A 231 -2.47 -17.46 5.00
N LEU A 232 -3.26 -17.15 3.97
CA LEU A 232 -4.73 -17.32 4.01
C LEU A 232 -5.12 -18.80 4.01
N GLU A 233 -4.47 -19.63 3.19
CA GLU A 233 -4.74 -21.06 3.09
C GLU A 233 -4.37 -21.85 4.37
N LEU A 234 -3.41 -21.32 5.13
CA LEU A 234 -2.93 -21.90 6.39
C LEU A 234 -3.65 -21.34 7.63
N LEU A 235 -4.67 -20.49 7.47
CA LEU A 235 -5.47 -20.04 8.59
C LEU A 235 -6.16 -21.20 9.31
N PRO A 236 -6.33 -21.11 10.63
CA PRO A 236 -7.13 -22.07 11.38
C PRO A 236 -8.56 -22.18 10.82
N PRO A 237 -9.23 -23.36 10.95
CA PRO A 237 -10.55 -23.58 10.35
C PRO A 237 -11.61 -22.52 10.69
N GLU A 238 -11.58 -21.99 11.91
CA GLU A 238 -12.51 -20.95 12.37
C GLU A 238 -12.30 -19.59 11.67
N LEU A 239 -11.15 -19.36 11.03
CA LEU A 239 -10.81 -18.16 10.28
C LEU A 239 -10.73 -18.39 8.78
N ALA A 240 -10.86 -19.62 8.29
CA ALA A 240 -10.68 -19.96 6.87
C ALA A 240 -11.64 -19.19 5.94
N ASN A 241 -12.81 -18.76 6.44
CA ASN A 241 -13.79 -17.97 5.71
C ASN A 241 -13.85 -16.51 6.17
N ALA A 242 -12.82 -16.01 6.85
CA ALA A 242 -12.78 -14.64 7.33
C ALA A 242 -12.83 -13.66 6.14
N ALA A 243 -13.79 -12.74 6.19
CA ALA A 243 -13.96 -11.76 5.13
C ALA A 243 -12.88 -10.67 5.23
N LEU A 244 -12.15 -10.47 4.13
CA LEU A 244 -11.28 -9.32 3.99
C LEU A 244 -12.08 -8.08 3.58
N ALA A 245 -11.50 -6.90 3.81
CA ALA A 245 -12.05 -5.66 3.27
C ALA A 245 -12.07 -5.71 1.74
N ASP A 246 -13.17 -5.22 1.16
CA ASP A 246 -13.24 -4.98 -0.26
C ASP A 246 -12.67 -3.59 -0.56
N PRO A 247 -11.52 -3.46 -1.24
CA PRO A 247 -10.90 -2.18 -1.49
C PRO A 247 -11.75 -1.25 -2.37
N GLU A 248 -12.68 -1.79 -3.18
CA GLU A 248 -13.55 -0.99 -4.03
C GLU A 248 -14.73 -0.39 -3.26
N ARG A 249 -15.00 -0.85 -2.04
CA ARG A 249 -16.09 -0.38 -1.17
C ARG A 249 -15.64 0.52 -0.01
N MET A 250 -14.37 0.90 0.04
CA MET A 250 -13.85 1.71 1.16
C MET A 250 -14.52 3.09 1.29
N PHE A 251 -15.16 3.59 0.25
CA PHE A 251 -15.86 4.87 0.20
C PHE A 251 -17.38 4.73 -0.07
N ALA A 252 -17.90 3.51 -0.08
CA ALA A 252 -19.32 3.23 -0.23
C ALA A 252 -20.12 3.52 1.04
#